data_c1c20854c1714a43610f7e9209199ef6
#
_entry.id   c1c20854c1714a43610f7e9209199ef6
#
_cell.length_a   1.000
_cell.length_b   1.000
_cell.length_c   1.000
_cell.angle_alpha   90.00
_cell.angle_beta   90.00
_cell.angle_gamma   90.00
#
_symmetry.space_group_name_H-M   'P 1'
#
loop_
_entity.id
_entity.type
_entity.pdbx_description
1 polymer ?
#
loop_
_entity_poly.entity_id
_entity_poly.type
_entity_poly.pdbx_seq_one_letter_code
_entity_poly.pdbx_strand_id
1 'polypeptide(L)'
;MSELKLGELLEKYPFVSDFFESTGFCIDRSLSLTFSEFLDNISQEELEDKAIDKKEIKIRLDTFIEQMLQFLGDKRENIESLTIFPGHNKSGEKEKFQKLDIFSSQIVSIVGATGSGKSRLLADIEWAAQNDTPTGRTIYINGRKPDPKWRYSTNNKLVAQLSQNMNFVMDLTAREFITMHAESRMIEDIEATVEKILKEANKLAGENFAPETAVTALSGGQSRALMIADTAVLSSSPIVLIDEIENAGIDRKKALDLLVSQDKIVLMATHDPLLALMADRRIVIKNGGIDKIIETTAEEKEVLVQLNSIDEIMQEARKRLRAGMTLEGELCQEVIHNPHSLGE
;
A
#
# COMPACT_ATOMS: atom_id res chain seq x y z
N MET A 1 -27.91 -12.28 -7.00
CA MET A 1 -26.77 -13.17 -7.26
C MET A 1 -27.16 -14.63 -7.39
N SER A 2 -28.25 -15.05 -6.80
CA SER A 2 -28.82 -16.43 -6.87
C SER A 2 -29.35 -16.88 -8.25
N GLU A 3 -29.24 -16.06 -9.28
CA GLU A 3 -29.63 -16.38 -10.67
C GLU A 3 -28.50 -16.97 -11.53
N LEU A 4 -27.24 -16.93 -11.05
CA LEU A 4 -26.10 -17.56 -11.73
C LEU A 4 -26.20 -19.09 -11.57
N LYS A 5 -25.66 -19.84 -12.55
CA LYS A 5 -25.47 -21.27 -12.42
C LYS A 5 -24.46 -21.58 -11.34
N LEU A 6 -24.62 -22.69 -10.61
CA LEU A 6 -23.73 -23.06 -9.50
C LEU A 6 -22.27 -23.16 -9.94
N GLY A 7 -21.99 -23.68 -11.15
CA GLY A 7 -20.63 -23.72 -11.69
C GLY A 7 -20.04 -22.32 -11.90
N GLU A 8 -20.79 -21.40 -12.50
CA GLU A 8 -20.39 -20.01 -12.70
C GLU A 8 -20.25 -19.27 -11.36
N LEU A 9 -21.10 -19.60 -10.39
CA LEU A 9 -21.05 -19.02 -9.05
C LEU A 9 -19.79 -19.44 -8.30
N LEU A 10 -19.38 -20.71 -8.39
CA LEU A 10 -18.15 -21.22 -7.78
C LEU A 10 -16.89 -20.71 -8.50
N GLU A 11 -16.94 -20.61 -9.82
CA GLU A 11 -15.84 -20.05 -10.60
C GLU A 11 -15.61 -18.58 -10.25
N LYS A 12 -16.70 -17.81 -10.15
CA LYS A 12 -16.66 -16.38 -9.81
C LYS A 12 -16.37 -16.10 -8.33
N TYR A 13 -16.86 -16.95 -7.45
CA TYR A 13 -16.76 -16.81 -5.99
C TYR A 13 -16.34 -18.14 -5.36
N PRO A 14 -15.05 -18.54 -5.43
CA PRO A 14 -14.57 -19.84 -4.93
C PRO A 14 -14.93 -20.11 -3.47
N PHE A 15 -14.99 -19.08 -2.63
CA PHE A 15 -15.36 -19.17 -1.21
C PHE A 15 -16.81 -19.65 -0.98
N VAL A 16 -17.65 -19.69 -2.01
CA VAL A 16 -19.02 -20.21 -1.89
C VAL A 16 -19.04 -21.72 -1.66
N SER A 17 -17.95 -22.44 -1.98
CA SER A 17 -17.75 -23.84 -1.59
C SER A 17 -17.93 -24.05 -0.09
N ASP A 18 -17.35 -23.17 0.74
CA ASP A 18 -17.43 -23.26 2.20
C ASP A 18 -18.86 -23.11 2.71
N PHE A 19 -19.68 -22.29 2.03
CA PHE A 19 -21.10 -22.17 2.34
C PHE A 19 -21.84 -23.48 2.09
N PHE A 20 -21.58 -24.13 0.94
CA PHE A 20 -22.22 -25.41 0.62
C PHE A 20 -21.75 -26.54 1.55
N GLU A 21 -20.47 -26.59 1.88
CA GLU A 21 -19.93 -27.53 2.85
C GLU A 21 -20.57 -27.33 4.24
N SER A 22 -20.67 -26.09 4.72
CA SER A 22 -21.26 -25.77 6.03
C SER A 22 -22.75 -26.08 6.13
N THR A 23 -23.47 -26.04 5.00
CA THR A 23 -24.88 -26.37 4.90
C THR A 23 -25.15 -27.84 4.56
N GLY A 24 -24.08 -28.60 4.26
CA GLY A 24 -24.15 -30.02 3.92
C GLY A 24 -24.79 -30.29 2.55
N PHE A 25 -24.77 -29.34 1.63
CA PHE A 25 -25.21 -29.53 0.25
C PHE A 25 -24.12 -30.10 -0.63
N CYS A 26 -24.41 -31.22 -1.30
CA CYS A 26 -23.53 -31.79 -2.31
C CYS A 26 -23.93 -31.25 -3.71
N ILE A 27 -23.15 -30.35 -4.28
CA ILE A 27 -23.48 -29.63 -5.53
C ILE A 27 -22.77 -30.19 -6.77
N ASP A 28 -21.87 -31.18 -6.64
CA ASP A 28 -21.00 -31.69 -7.73
C ASP A 28 -21.75 -32.12 -9.01
N ARG A 29 -22.98 -32.62 -8.84
CA ARG A 29 -23.84 -33.08 -9.96
C ARG A 29 -24.80 -32.01 -10.47
N SER A 30 -24.78 -30.82 -9.90
CA SER A 30 -25.80 -29.78 -10.14
C SER A 30 -25.20 -28.47 -10.64
N LEU A 31 -23.94 -28.47 -11.08
CA LEU A 31 -23.19 -27.27 -11.50
C LEU A 31 -23.84 -26.50 -12.68
N SER A 32 -24.70 -27.17 -13.46
CA SER A 32 -25.45 -26.56 -14.56
C SER A 32 -26.75 -25.87 -14.16
N LEU A 33 -27.19 -26.04 -12.93
CA LEU A 33 -28.44 -25.48 -12.38
C LEU A 33 -28.14 -24.16 -11.66
N THR A 34 -29.16 -23.29 -11.58
CA THR A 34 -29.16 -22.18 -10.63
C THR A 34 -29.39 -22.68 -9.21
N PHE A 35 -29.01 -21.89 -8.19
CA PHE A 35 -29.26 -22.30 -6.81
C PHE A 35 -30.76 -22.50 -6.51
N SER A 36 -31.62 -21.74 -7.19
CA SER A 36 -33.08 -21.90 -7.08
C SER A 36 -33.56 -23.25 -7.62
N GLU A 37 -33.15 -23.62 -8.84
CA GLU A 37 -33.46 -24.90 -9.46
C GLU A 37 -32.88 -26.07 -8.67
N PHE A 38 -31.67 -25.91 -8.13
CA PHE A 38 -31.06 -26.90 -7.25
C PHE A 38 -31.93 -27.17 -6.01
N LEU A 39 -32.39 -26.11 -5.31
CA LEU A 39 -33.26 -26.23 -4.13
C LEU A 39 -34.64 -26.84 -4.48
N ASP A 40 -35.14 -26.64 -5.71
CA ASP A 40 -36.42 -27.22 -6.13
C ASP A 40 -36.29 -28.72 -6.43
N ASN A 41 -35.10 -29.18 -6.73
CA ASN A 41 -34.82 -30.62 -6.93
C ASN A 41 -34.52 -31.39 -5.65
N ILE A 42 -34.37 -30.71 -4.48
CA ILE A 42 -34.16 -31.34 -3.20
C ILE A 42 -35.51 -31.81 -2.63
N SER A 43 -35.57 -33.04 -2.11
CA SER A 43 -36.77 -33.57 -1.49
C SER A 43 -37.18 -32.82 -0.21
N GLN A 44 -38.45 -32.78 0.09
CA GLN A 44 -38.97 -32.10 1.27
C GLN A 44 -38.46 -32.75 2.58
N GLU A 45 -38.29 -34.07 2.58
CA GLU A 45 -37.69 -34.81 3.69
C GLU A 45 -36.26 -34.39 3.97
N GLU A 46 -35.43 -34.21 2.93
CA GLU A 46 -34.03 -33.76 3.09
C GLU A 46 -33.92 -32.31 3.60
N LEU A 47 -34.84 -31.43 3.21
CA LEU A 47 -34.91 -30.06 3.71
C LEU A 47 -35.35 -30.00 5.18
N GLU A 48 -36.29 -30.85 5.57
CA GLU A 48 -36.79 -30.99 6.97
C GLU A 48 -35.70 -31.58 7.87
N ASP A 49 -34.99 -32.61 7.42
CA ASP A 49 -33.85 -33.21 8.14
C ASP A 49 -32.72 -32.21 8.42
N LYS A 50 -32.49 -31.30 7.48
CA LYS A 50 -31.48 -30.25 7.63
C LYS A 50 -32.02 -28.97 8.27
N ALA A 51 -33.29 -28.92 8.62
CA ALA A 51 -34.00 -27.75 9.16
C ALA A 51 -33.78 -26.48 8.28
N ILE A 52 -33.87 -26.62 6.95
CA ILE A 52 -33.62 -25.56 5.97
C ILE A 52 -34.93 -25.06 5.36
N ASP A 53 -35.17 -23.74 5.46
CA ASP A 53 -36.19 -23.03 4.70
C ASP A 53 -35.62 -22.55 3.37
N LYS A 54 -36.27 -22.86 2.22
CA LYS A 54 -35.82 -22.50 0.87
C LYS A 54 -35.66 -20.99 0.66
N LYS A 55 -36.46 -20.16 1.31
CA LYS A 55 -36.39 -18.71 1.18
C LYS A 55 -35.26 -18.15 2.05
N GLU A 56 -35.15 -18.66 3.26
CA GLU A 56 -34.14 -18.25 4.21
C GLU A 56 -32.73 -18.61 3.73
N ILE A 57 -32.52 -19.80 3.18
CA ILE A 57 -31.20 -20.22 2.69
C ILE A 57 -30.71 -19.40 1.47
N LYS A 58 -31.63 -18.94 0.60
CA LYS A 58 -31.30 -18.03 -0.48
C LYS A 58 -30.79 -16.68 0.03
N ILE A 59 -31.51 -16.13 1.01
CA ILE A 59 -31.10 -14.87 1.65
C ILE A 59 -29.76 -15.06 2.36
N ARG A 60 -29.54 -16.18 3.02
CA ARG A 60 -28.27 -16.51 3.69
C ARG A 60 -27.13 -16.62 2.71
N LEU A 61 -27.32 -17.23 1.53
CA LEU A 61 -26.30 -17.30 0.48
C LEU A 61 -25.95 -15.89 -0.04
N ASP A 62 -26.96 -15.08 -0.39
CA ASP A 62 -26.74 -13.72 -0.87
C ASP A 62 -26.04 -12.85 0.21
N THR A 63 -26.46 -12.98 1.47
CA THR A 63 -25.81 -12.29 2.61
C THR A 63 -24.38 -12.79 2.82
N PHE A 64 -24.14 -14.10 2.72
CA PHE A 64 -22.80 -14.68 2.84
C PHE A 64 -21.87 -14.15 1.75
N ILE A 65 -22.34 -14.14 0.49
CA ILE A 65 -21.57 -13.59 -0.64
C ILE A 65 -21.28 -12.10 -0.42
N GLU A 66 -22.30 -11.32 0.00
CA GLU A 66 -22.10 -9.89 0.29
C GLU A 66 -21.09 -9.66 1.43
N GLN A 67 -21.19 -10.44 2.50
CA GLN A 67 -20.25 -10.38 3.62
C GLN A 67 -18.84 -10.77 3.20
N MET A 68 -18.68 -11.84 2.41
CA MET A 68 -17.39 -12.27 1.91
C MET A 68 -16.81 -11.26 0.92
N LEU A 69 -17.59 -10.70 0.01
CA LEU A 69 -17.14 -9.61 -0.88
C LEU A 69 -16.76 -8.36 -0.09
N GLN A 70 -17.48 -8.04 0.96
CA GLN A 70 -17.13 -6.95 1.86
C GLN A 70 -15.85 -7.26 2.65
N PHE A 71 -15.70 -8.51 3.09
CA PHE A 71 -14.51 -9.01 3.78
C PHE A 71 -13.27 -9.00 2.86
N LEU A 72 -13.44 -9.40 1.60
CA LEU A 72 -12.38 -9.41 0.59
C LEU A 72 -12.08 -8.03 -0.01
N GLY A 73 -12.87 -7.01 0.33
CA GLY A 73 -12.61 -5.64 -0.10
C GLY A 73 -13.03 -5.31 -1.54
N ASP A 74 -13.90 -6.11 -2.14
CA ASP A 74 -14.33 -5.95 -3.55
C ASP A 74 -15.20 -4.70 -3.81
N LYS A 75 -15.68 -4.01 -2.77
CA LYS A 75 -16.15 -2.61 -2.86
C LYS A 75 -15.02 -1.68 -2.42
N ARG A 76 -14.04 -1.46 -3.30
CA ARG A 76 -13.04 -0.41 -3.12
C ARG A 76 -13.77 0.93 -3.07
N GLU A 77 -13.98 1.46 -1.87
CA GLU A 77 -14.31 2.89 -1.75
C GLU A 77 -13.12 3.65 -2.29
N ASN A 78 -13.30 4.33 -3.40
CA ASN A 78 -12.26 5.19 -3.96
C ASN A 78 -11.99 6.32 -2.95
N ILE A 79 -10.79 6.35 -2.37
CA ILE A 79 -10.40 7.39 -1.42
C ILE A 79 -9.71 8.49 -2.21
N GLU A 80 -10.44 9.59 -2.36
CA GLU A 80 -10.00 10.77 -3.09
C GLU A 80 -9.28 11.76 -2.17
N SER A 81 -9.61 11.76 -0.87
CA SER A 81 -9.02 12.71 0.07
C SER A 81 -8.91 12.20 1.50
N LEU A 82 -7.83 12.62 2.15
CA LEU A 82 -7.56 12.50 3.57
C LEU A 82 -7.55 13.90 4.17
N THR A 83 -8.37 14.17 5.19
CA THR A 83 -8.38 15.45 5.89
C THR A 83 -7.92 15.26 7.33
N ILE A 84 -6.96 16.05 7.76
CA ILE A 84 -6.44 16.07 9.14
C ILE A 84 -6.91 17.33 9.83
N PHE A 85 -7.64 17.21 10.94
CA PHE A 85 -8.01 18.31 11.80
C PHE A 85 -7.04 18.44 12.97
N PRO A 86 -6.80 19.70 13.46
CA PRO A 86 -5.79 19.96 14.46
C PRO A 86 -6.10 19.31 15.81
N GLY A 87 -5.07 18.84 16.44
CA GLY A 87 -5.04 18.37 17.81
C GLY A 87 -4.19 19.26 18.72
N HIS A 88 -3.38 18.63 19.57
CA HIS A 88 -2.53 19.30 20.54
C HIS A 88 -1.09 18.77 20.46
N ASN A 89 -0.13 19.64 20.74
CA ASN A 89 1.27 19.25 20.88
C ASN A 89 1.54 18.60 22.26
N LYS A 90 2.77 18.17 22.52
CA LYS A 90 3.16 17.54 23.80
C LYS A 90 2.99 18.46 25.03
N SER A 91 2.95 19.77 24.83
CA SER A 91 2.72 20.77 25.89
C SER A 91 1.22 21.08 26.09
N GLY A 92 0.31 20.42 25.37
CA GLY A 92 -1.12 20.67 25.44
C GLY A 92 -1.60 21.89 24.67
N GLU A 93 -0.72 22.54 23.91
CA GLU A 93 -1.10 23.68 23.07
C GLU A 93 -1.76 23.21 21.77
N LYS A 94 -2.85 23.86 21.37
CA LYS A 94 -3.57 23.55 20.14
C LYS A 94 -2.71 23.86 18.90
N GLU A 95 -2.71 22.98 17.93
CA GLU A 95 -2.08 23.20 16.63
C GLU A 95 -2.73 24.38 15.87
N LYS A 96 -1.90 25.16 15.14
CA LYS A 96 -2.31 26.47 14.58
C LYS A 96 -2.74 26.40 13.11
N PHE A 97 -3.35 25.32 12.68
CA PHE A 97 -3.95 25.22 11.35
C PHE A 97 -5.44 24.90 11.48
N GLN A 98 -6.22 25.13 10.42
CA GLN A 98 -7.67 24.84 10.45
C GLN A 98 -7.95 23.39 10.04
N LYS A 99 -7.43 22.98 8.90
CA LYS A 99 -7.47 21.64 8.36
C LYS A 99 -6.35 21.45 7.35
N LEU A 100 -5.96 20.21 7.13
CA LEU A 100 -5.04 19.82 6.08
C LEU A 100 -5.72 18.77 5.20
N ASP A 101 -6.03 19.14 3.97
CA ASP A 101 -6.58 18.24 2.96
C ASP A 101 -5.42 17.69 2.10
N ILE A 102 -5.36 16.38 1.93
CA ILE A 102 -4.39 15.66 1.08
C ILE A 102 -5.21 14.82 0.10
N PHE A 103 -4.91 14.93 -1.18
CA PHE A 103 -5.67 14.24 -2.23
C PHE A 103 -4.92 13.03 -2.78
N SER A 104 -5.65 12.14 -3.46
CA SER A 104 -5.05 11.04 -4.20
C SER A 104 -3.96 11.54 -5.15
N SER A 105 -2.96 10.70 -5.39
CA SER A 105 -1.77 11.03 -6.21
C SER A 105 -0.90 12.16 -5.68
N GLN A 106 -1.06 12.60 -4.42
CA GLN A 106 -0.17 13.56 -3.77
C GLN A 106 0.89 12.89 -2.91
N ILE A 107 2.07 13.48 -2.92
CA ILE A 107 3.17 13.14 -2.02
C ILE A 107 3.30 14.23 -0.96
N VAL A 108 3.27 13.82 0.31
CA VAL A 108 3.45 14.73 1.45
C VAL A 108 4.64 14.26 2.28
N SER A 109 5.65 15.11 2.44
CA SER A 109 6.77 14.83 3.32
C SER A 109 6.50 15.31 4.74
N ILE A 110 6.95 14.53 5.73
CA ILE A 110 6.84 14.81 7.15
C ILE A 110 8.26 14.97 7.68
N VAL A 111 8.62 16.21 8.02
CA VAL A 111 9.97 16.57 8.45
C VAL A 111 9.99 17.03 9.90
N GLY A 112 11.13 16.87 10.56
CA GLY A 112 11.32 17.28 11.94
C GLY A 112 12.44 16.49 12.59
N ALA A 113 12.98 16.98 13.69
CA ALA A 113 14.04 16.32 14.44
C ALA A 113 13.63 14.91 14.89
N THR A 114 14.60 14.05 15.17
CA THR A 114 14.35 12.75 15.82
C THR A 114 13.61 12.98 17.14
N GLY A 115 12.56 12.20 17.39
CA GLY A 115 11.72 12.37 18.59
C GLY A 115 10.75 13.56 18.53
N SER A 116 10.67 14.32 17.41
CA SER A 116 9.73 15.43 17.26
C SER A 116 8.25 15.02 17.25
N GLY A 117 7.94 13.75 16.96
CA GLY A 117 6.58 13.22 16.91
C GLY A 117 6.08 12.82 15.51
N LYS A 118 6.96 12.68 14.52
CA LYS A 118 6.59 12.22 13.16
C LYS A 118 5.78 10.93 13.20
N SER A 119 6.28 9.90 13.87
CA SER A 119 5.60 8.60 14.00
C SER A 119 4.24 8.70 14.71
N ARG A 120 4.02 9.73 15.55
CA ARG A 120 2.72 9.94 16.18
C ARG A 120 1.67 10.43 15.17
N LEU A 121 2.05 11.34 14.25
CA LEU A 121 1.17 11.76 13.17
C LEU A 121 0.84 10.59 12.25
N LEU A 122 1.84 9.76 11.90
CA LEU A 122 1.61 8.55 11.10
C LEU A 122 0.63 7.60 11.78
N ALA A 123 0.80 7.38 13.10
CA ALA A 123 -0.12 6.55 13.89
C ALA A 123 -1.54 7.13 13.95
N ASP A 124 -1.72 8.45 14.09
CA ASP A 124 -3.05 9.08 14.06
C ASP A 124 -3.76 8.83 12.71
N ILE A 125 -3.01 8.83 11.60
CA ILE A 125 -3.56 8.54 10.27
C ILE A 125 -3.86 7.04 10.15
N GLU A 126 -2.94 6.16 10.53
CA GLU A 126 -3.11 4.71 10.49
C GLU A 126 -4.36 4.26 11.27
N TRP A 127 -4.57 4.84 12.44
CA TRP A 127 -5.71 4.54 13.32
C TRP A 127 -6.97 5.32 12.96
N ALA A 128 -6.93 6.16 11.90
CA ALA A 128 -8.02 7.05 11.52
C ALA A 128 -8.60 7.77 12.76
N ALA A 129 -7.72 8.44 13.52
CA ALA A 129 -8.00 9.04 14.82
C ALA A 129 -9.29 9.88 14.84
N GLN A 130 -10.09 9.76 15.92
CA GLN A 130 -11.34 10.47 16.12
C GLN A 130 -11.37 11.22 17.47
N ASN A 131 -10.32 12.01 17.73
CA ASN A 131 -10.10 12.70 19.01
C ASN A 131 -9.88 11.73 20.20
N ASP A 132 -9.49 10.51 19.92
CA ASP A 132 -9.32 9.41 20.86
C ASP A 132 -7.84 8.93 20.96
N THR A 133 -6.93 9.71 20.40
CA THR A 133 -5.48 9.55 20.52
C THR A 133 -4.89 10.62 21.42
N PRO A 134 -3.66 10.43 21.94
CA PRO A 134 -3.02 11.42 22.80
C PRO A 134 -2.84 12.81 22.18
N THR A 135 -2.89 12.93 20.86
CA THR A 135 -2.81 14.22 20.15
C THR A 135 -4.16 14.91 20.04
N GLY A 136 -5.27 14.18 20.17
CA GLY A 136 -6.63 14.70 19.96
C GLY A 136 -6.92 15.10 18.51
N ARG A 137 -6.12 14.65 17.55
CA ARG A 137 -6.40 14.87 16.12
C ARG A 137 -7.64 14.11 15.67
N THR A 138 -8.28 14.62 14.61
CA THR A 138 -9.40 13.94 13.96
C THR A 138 -9.09 13.78 12.48
N ILE A 139 -9.29 12.56 11.97
CA ILE A 139 -9.04 12.20 10.57
C ILE A 139 -10.38 12.00 9.86
N TYR A 140 -10.56 12.60 8.70
CA TYR A 140 -11.71 12.37 7.81
C TYR A 140 -11.22 11.78 6.50
N ILE A 141 -12.06 10.95 5.90
CA ILE A 141 -11.86 10.31 4.61
C ILE A 141 -12.99 10.79 3.68
N ASN A 142 -12.64 11.30 2.50
CA ASN A 142 -13.61 11.87 1.55
C ASN A 142 -14.56 12.87 2.22
N GLY A 143 -14.02 13.71 3.11
CA GLY A 143 -14.78 14.72 3.86
C GLY A 143 -15.74 14.18 4.92
N ARG A 144 -15.70 12.88 5.24
CA ARG A 144 -16.57 12.21 6.22
C ARG A 144 -15.76 11.55 7.31
N LYS A 145 -16.40 11.27 8.43
CA LYS A 145 -15.83 10.38 9.46
C LYS A 145 -15.59 9.00 8.84
N PRO A 146 -14.42 8.41 9.08
CA PRO A 146 -14.11 7.08 8.55
C PRO A 146 -15.10 6.04 9.11
N ASP A 147 -15.45 5.07 8.27
CA ASP A 147 -16.21 3.90 8.69
C ASP A 147 -15.42 3.14 9.77
N PRO A 148 -16.05 2.63 10.83
CA PRO A 148 -15.40 1.78 11.84
C PRO A 148 -14.61 0.60 11.25
N LYS A 149 -15.00 0.08 10.08
CA LYS A 149 -14.25 -0.98 9.37
C LYS A 149 -12.79 -0.61 9.09
N TRP A 150 -12.49 0.66 8.81
CA TRP A 150 -11.13 1.15 8.56
C TRP A 150 -10.22 1.09 9.79
N ARG A 151 -10.81 1.09 10.98
CA ARG A 151 -10.08 1.07 12.26
C ARG A 151 -9.88 -0.34 12.82
N TYR A 152 -10.85 -1.23 12.58
CA TYR A 152 -10.94 -2.51 13.30
C TYR A 152 -10.80 -3.73 12.39
N SER A 153 -10.94 -3.58 11.07
CA SER A 153 -10.75 -4.68 10.13
C SER A 153 -9.28 -4.90 9.80
N THR A 154 -8.82 -6.12 9.88
CA THR A 154 -7.47 -6.52 9.45
C THR A 154 -7.35 -6.58 7.92
N ASN A 155 -8.46 -6.76 7.22
CA ASN A 155 -8.50 -6.98 5.77
C ASN A 155 -8.71 -5.69 4.97
N ASN A 156 -9.40 -4.69 5.55
CA ASN A 156 -9.65 -3.39 4.93
C ASN A 156 -8.76 -2.32 5.57
N LYS A 157 -7.44 -2.45 5.44
CA LYS A 157 -6.52 -1.46 5.98
C LYS A 157 -6.55 -0.19 5.14
N LEU A 158 -6.83 0.94 5.80
CA LEU A 158 -6.73 2.27 5.21
C LEU A 158 -5.29 2.59 4.76
N VAL A 159 -4.33 2.09 5.50
CA VAL A 159 -2.92 2.44 5.39
C VAL A 159 -2.07 1.20 5.16
N ALA A 160 -1.21 1.24 4.14
CA ALA A 160 -0.06 0.36 4.00
C ALA A 160 1.18 1.07 4.55
N GLN A 161 1.92 0.41 5.43
CA GLN A 161 3.13 0.97 6.02
C GLN A 161 4.36 0.28 5.44
N LEU A 162 5.26 1.08 4.88
CA LEU A 162 6.58 0.68 4.42
C LEU A 162 7.60 1.16 5.46
N SER A 163 8.00 0.26 6.35
CA SER A 163 8.94 0.57 7.45
C SER A 163 10.40 0.44 7.02
N GLN A 164 11.30 1.01 7.82
CA GLN A 164 12.75 0.96 7.57
C GLN A 164 13.30 -0.49 7.54
N ASN A 165 12.79 -1.36 8.41
CA ASN A 165 13.25 -2.75 8.54
C ASN A 165 12.21 -3.71 7.96
N MET A 166 12.29 -3.97 6.67
CA MET A 166 11.47 -4.97 6.00
C MET A 166 12.33 -6.22 5.77
N ASN A 167 12.25 -7.18 6.67
CA ASN A 167 12.90 -8.46 6.53
C ASN A 167 11.87 -9.55 6.26
N PHE A 168 12.11 -10.33 5.23
CA PHE A 168 11.32 -11.54 4.99
C PHE A 168 11.75 -12.65 5.95
N VAL A 169 10.78 -13.37 6.50
CA VAL A 169 10.99 -14.51 7.39
C VAL A 169 10.47 -15.82 6.78
N MET A 170 10.01 -15.75 5.53
CA MET A 170 9.41 -16.89 4.81
C MET A 170 10.45 -17.52 3.89
N ASP A 171 10.41 -18.85 3.80
CA ASP A 171 11.26 -19.61 2.87
C ASP A 171 10.53 -19.81 1.54
N LEU A 172 10.37 -18.71 0.81
CA LEU A 172 9.72 -18.63 -0.49
C LEU A 172 10.63 -17.92 -1.47
N THR A 173 10.48 -18.19 -2.76
CA THR A 173 11.05 -17.38 -3.82
C THR A 173 10.29 -16.08 -3.98
N ALA A 174 10.87 -15.08 -4.65
CA ALA A 174 10.19 -13.81 -4.92
C ALA A 174 8.88 -14.02 -5.73
N ARG A 175 8.89 -14.96 -6.69
CA ARG A 175 7.70 -15.34 -7.46
C ARG A 175 6.64 -15.96 -6.56
N GLU A 176 6.97 -16.96 -5.77
CA GLU A 176 6.03 -17.64 -4.87
C GLU A 176 5.42 -16.69 -3.86
N PHE A 177 6.22 -15.77 -3.30
CA PHE A 177 5.76 -14.75 -2.36
C PHE A 177 4.69 -13.86 -2.99
N ILE A 178 4.94 -13.32 -4.21
CA ILE A 178 3.98 -12.45 -4.88
C ILE A 178 2.75 -13.25 -5.34
N THR A 179 2.92 -14.49 -5.82
CA THR A 179 1.82 -15.38 -6.21
C THR A 179 0.87 -15.59 -5.03
N MET A 180 1.40 -15.96 -3.86
CA MET A 180 0.61 -16.12 -2.63
C MET A 180 -0.16 -14.84 -2.26
N HIS A 181 0.47 -13.65 -2.41
CA HIS A 181 -0.20 -12.38 -2.18
C HIS A 181 -1.31 -12.11 -3.20
N ALA A 182 -1.09 -12.42 -4.48
CA ALA A 182 -2.10 -12.23 -5.54
C ALA A 182 -3.29 -13.18 -5.33
N GLU A 183 -3.02 -14.46 -4.99
CA GLU A 183 -4.05 -15.45 -4.65
C GLU A 183 -4.89 -15.01 -3.45
N SER A 184 -4.24 -14.55 -2.37
CA SER A 184 -4.93 -14.08 -1.17
C SER A 184 -5.85 -12.88 -1.43
N ARG A 185 -5.67 -12.19 -2.56
CA ARG A 185 -6.47 -11.03 -2.98
C ARG A 185 -7.40 -11.35 -4.14
N MET A 186 -7.49 -12.62 -4.53
CA MET A 186 -8.35 -13.12 -5.62
C MET A 186 -8.17 -12.33 -6.92
N ILE A 187 -6.91 -12.07 -7.30
CA ILE A 187 -6.59 -11.41 -8.56
C ILE A 187 -6.93 -12.35 -9.72
N GLU A 188 -7.67 -11.86 -10.72
CA GLU A 188 -8.12 -12.67 -11.86
C GLU A 188 -6.95 -13.19 -12.73
N ASP A 189 -5.95 -12.33 -13.01
CA ASP A 189 -4.76 -12.69 -13.77
C ASP A 189 -3.51 -12.62 -12.89
N ILE A 190 -3.28 -13.71 -12.16
CA ILE A 190 -2.18 -13.82 -11.21
C ILE A 190 -0.84 -13.74 -11.94
N GLU A 191 -0.65 -14.48 -13.04
CA GLU A 191 0.64 -14.55 -13.72
C GLU A 191 1.06 -13.19 -14.31
N ALA A 192 0.15 -12.50 -15.01
CA ALA A 192 0.42 -11.17 -15.52
C ALA A 192 0.72 -10.16 -14.40
N THR A 193 0.05 -10.28 -13.26
CA THR A 193 0.27 -9.42 -12.10
C THR A 193 1.63 -9.69 -11.45
N VAL A 194 2.01 -10.94 -11.28
CA VAL A 194 3.32 -11.37 -10.76
C VAL A 194 4.45 -10.84 -11.64
N GLU A 195 4.36 -11.02 -12.96
CA GLU A 195 5.35 -10.52 -13.91
C GLU A 195 5.45 -8.98 -13.87
N LYS A 196 4.33 -8.30 -13.78
CA LYS A 196 4.29 -6.82 -13.63
C LYS A 196 5.04 -6.39 -12.36
N ILE A 197 4.77 -7.02 -11.22
CA ILE A 197 5.39 -6.65 -9.94
C ILE A 197 6.89 -6.93 -9.97
N LEU A 198 7.33 -8.09 -10.45
CA LEU A 198 8.75 -8.43 -10.57
C LEU A 198 9.49 -7.45 -11.49
N LYS A 199 8.87 -7.06 -12.59
CA LYS A 199 9.41 -6.07 -13.52
C LYS A 199 9.54 -4.69 -12.87
N GLU A 200 8.50 -4.22 -12.17
CA GLU A 200 8.55 -2.94 -11.47
C GLU A 200 9.56 -2.98 -10.33
N ALA A 201 9.63 -4.06 -9.54
CA ALA A 201 10.61 -4.22 -8.48
C ALA A 201 12.05 -4.14 -9.01
N ASN A 202 12.34 -4.81 -10.13
CA ASN A 202 13.67 -4.75 -10.75
C ASN A 202 14.02 -3.37 -11.33
N LYS A 203 13.03 -2.57 -11.77
CA LYS A 203 13.26 -1.16 -12.16
C LYS A 203 13.63 -0.26 -10.98
N LEU A 204 13.16 -0.60 -9.78
CA LEU A 204 13.42 0.15 -8.56
C LEU A 204 14.73 -0.27 -7.91
N ALA A 205 15.10 -1.55 -8.01
CA ALA A 205 16.30 -2.10 -7.39
C ALA A 205 17.57 -1.59 -8.08
N GLY A 206 18.60 -1.29 -7.28
CA GLY A 206 19.92 -0.93 -7.82
C GLY A 206 20.62 -2.10 -8.52
N GLU A 207 20.27 -3.34 -8.15
CA GLU A 207 20.74 -4.59 -8.75
C GLU A 207 19.56 -5.51 -8.97
N ASN A 208 19.44 -6.08 -10.17
CA ASN A 208 18.35 -6.97 -10.52
C ASN A 208 18.46 -8.28 -9.75
N PHE A 209 17.32 -8.93 -9.51
CA PHE A 209 17.21 -10.26 -8.93
C PHE A 209 16.31 -11.14 -9.78
N ALA A 210 16.56 -12.45 -9.72
CA ALA A 210 15.77 -13.43 -10.44
C ALA A 210 14.46 -13.74 -9.68
N PRO A 211 13.38 -14.09 -10.37
CA PRO A 211 12.12 -14.50 -9.74
C PRO A 211 12.26 -15.68 -8.76
N GLU A 212 13.23 -16.57 -9.02
CA GLU A 212 13.53 -17.78 -8.25
C GLU A 212 14.42 -17.48 -7.04
N THR A 213 14.87 -16.23 -6.86
CA THR A 213 15.68 -15.86 -5.69
C THR A 213 14.83 -15.94 -4.43
N ALA A 214 15.34 -16.65 -3.40
CA ALA A 214 14.68 -16.71 -2.10
C ALA A 214 14.54 -15.29 -1.51
N VAL A 215 13.37 -14.93 -1.01
CA VAL A 215 13.13 -13.58 -0.46
C VAL A 215 14.05 -13.26 0.71
N THR A 216 14.49 -14.28 1.47
CA THR A 216 15.45 -14.14 2.56
C THR A 216 16.88 -13.87 2.08
N ALA A 217 17.19 -14.17 0.81
CA ALA A 217 18.50 -13.92 0.19
C ALA A 217 18.59 -12.58 -0.53
N LEU A 218 17.46 -11.86 -0.66
CA LEU A 218 17.43 -10.53 -1.26
C LEU A 218 18.23 -9.53 -0.41
N SER A 219 19.00 -8.67 -1.07
CA SER A 219 19.60 -7.51 -0.40
C SER A 219 18.53 -6.58 0.16
N GLY A 220 18.90 -5.72 1.13
CA GLY A 220 17.94 -4.75 1.70
C GLY A 220 17.29 -3.82 0.66
N GLY A 221 18.03 -3.46 -0.41
CA GLY A 221 17.48 -2.69 -1.53
C GLY A 221 16.50 -3.49 -2.38
N GLN A 222 16.85 -4.73 -2.73
CA GLN A 222 15.97 -5.63 -3.48
C GLN A 222 14.68 -5.97 -2.71
N SER A 223 14.80 -6.26 -1.41
CA SER A 223 13.64 -6.51 -0.54
C SER A 223 12.67 -5.32 -0.52
N ARG A 224 13.20 -4.09 -0.39
CA ARG A 224 12.39 -2.88 -0.42
C ARG A 224 11.76 -2.62 -1.78
N ALA A 225 12.51 -2.79 -2.84
CA ALA A 225 12.00 -2.64 -4.21
C ALA A 225 10.81 -3.60 -4.44
N LEU A 226 10.95 -4.87 -4.00
CA LEU A 226 9.89 -5.87 -4.08
C LEU A 226 8.65 -5.45 -3.29
N MET A 227 8.83 -5.03 -2.02
CA MET A 227 7.71 -4.63 -1.15
C MET A 227 6.99 -3.37 -1.66
N ILE A 228 7.74 -2.39 -2.22
CA ILE A 228 7.13 -1.19 -2.80
C ILE A 228 6.32 -1.54 -4.04
N ALA A 229 6.85 -2.38 -4.93
CA ALA A 229 6.14 -2.82 -6.13
C ALA A 229 4.90 -3.64 -5.79
N ASP A 230 5.00 -4.57 -4.84
CA ASP A 230 3.88 -5.34 -4.30
C ASP A 230 2.80 -4.40 -3.70
N THR A 231 3.21 -3.47 -2.84
CA THR A 231 2.29 -2.49 -2.24
C THR A 231 1.64 -1.59 -3.28
N ALA A 232 2.37 -1.15 -4.30
CA ALA A 232 1.80 -0.32 -5.35
C ALA A 232 0.73 -1.04 -6.16
N VAL A 233 0.99 -2.30 -6.55
CA VAL A 233 0.13 -3.04 -7.48
C VAL A 233 -0.97 -3.83 -6.76
N LEU A 234 -0.64 -4.55 -5.68
CA LEU A 234 -1.58 -5.45 -4.99
C LEU A 234 -2.26 -4.81 -3.79
N SER A 235 -1.65 -3.85 -3.11
CA SER A 235 -2.29 -3.30 -1.92
C SER A 235 -3.55 -2.52 -2.27
N SER A 236 -4.66 -2.87 -1.64
CA SER A 236 -5.92 -2.11 -1.69
C SER A 236 -5.87 -0.83 -0.83
N SER A 237 -4.86 -0.69 0.03
CA SER A 237 -4.71 0.49 0.89
C SER A 237 -4.49 1.75 0.06
N PRO A 238 -5.35 2.78 0.19
CA PRO A 238 -5.24 4.00 -0.60
C PRO A 238 -4.16 4.96 -0.08
N ILE A 239 -3.72 4.77 1.16
CA ILE A 239 -2.68 5.58 1.80
C ILE A 239 -1.45 4.72 2.03
N VAL A 240 -0.29 5.23 1.64
CA VAL A 240 1.01 4.58 1.89
C VAL A 240 1.84 5.47 2.79
N LEU A 241 2.21 4.95 3.95
CA LEU A 241 3.15 5.59 4.86
C LEU A 241 4.54 5.01 4.63
N ILE A 242 5.50 5.87 4.36
CA ILE A 242 6.89 5.49 4.15
C ILE A 242 7.73 6.09 5.28
N ASP A 243 8.50 5.24 5.96
CA ASP A 243 9.40 5.67 7.01
C ASP A 243 10.85 5.42 6.59
N GLU A 244 11.64 6.51 6.49
CA GLU A 244 13.08 6.51 6.20
C GLU A 244 13.49 5.71 4.94
N ILE A 245 12.96 6.08 3.77
CA ILE A 245 13.30 5.45 2.47
C ILE A 245 14.71 5.81 1.97
N GLU A 246 15.36 6.83 2.52
CA GLU A 246 16.64 7.37 2.09
C GLU A 246 17.80 6.35 2.06
N ASN A 247 17.76 5.35 2.93
CA ASN A 247 18.80 4.34 3.07
C ASN A 247 18.55 3.06 2.25
N ALA A 248 17.64 3.11 1.29
CA ALA A 248 17.04 1.91 0.73
C ALA A 248 17.89 1.20 -0.34
N GLY A 249 18.85 1.85 -0.97
CA GLY A 249 19.56 1.26 -2.11
C GLY A 249 18.65 1.03 -3.33
N ILE A 250 17.60 1.84 -3.46
CA ILE A 250 16.63 1.84 -4.54
C ILE A 250 16.56 3.20 -5.22
N ASP A 251 15.99 3.25 -6.42
CA ASP A 251 15.62 4.50 -7.11
C ASP A 251 14.37 5.11 -6.42
N ARG A 252 14.64 6.09 -5.55
CA ARG A 252 13.63 6.75 -4.72
C ARG A 252 12.56 7.46 -5.54
N LYS A 253 12.98 8.11 -6.65
CA LYS A 253 12.08 8.84 -7.54
C LYS A 253 11.10 7.88 -8.22
N LYS A 254 11.61 6.82 -8.85
CA LYS A 254 10.77 5.80 -9.48
C LYS A 254 9.83 5.12 -8.48
N ALA A 255 10.28 4.90 -7.25
CA ALA A 255 9.44 4.32 -6.20
C ALA A 255 8.23 5.21 -5.87
N LEU A 256 8.43 6.52 -5.70
CA LEU A 256 7.36 7.47 -5.46
C LEU A 256 6.43 7.60 -6.67
N ASP A 257 7.00 7.71 -7.89
CA ASP A 257 6.24 7.79 -9.14
C ASP A 257 5.36 6.55 -9.34
N LEU A 258 5.85 5.36 -9.00
CA LEU A 258 5.08 4.11 -9.08
C LEU A 258 3.87 4.14 -8.13
N LEU A 259 4.04 4.56 -6.88
CA LEU A 259 2.95 4.65 -5.91
C LEU A 259 1.89 5.68 -6.33
N VAL A 260 2.32 6.84 -6.80
CA VAL A 260 1.43 7.92 -7.28
C VAL A 260 0.67 7.49 -8.53
N SER A 261 1.30 6.75 -9.44
CA SER A 261 0.65 6.22 -10.65
C SER A 261 -0.50 5.24 -10.37
N GLN A 262 -0.62 4.77 -9.14
CA GLN A 262 -1.70 3.90 -8.66
C GLN A 262 -2.71 4.67 -7.78
N ASP A 263 -2.83 5.99 -7.95
CA ASP A 263 -3.74 6.90 -7.25
C ASP A 263 -3.63 6.86 -5.71
N LYS A 264 -2.46 6.48 -5.18
CA LYS A 264 -2.24 6.43 -3.73
C LYS A 264 -1.88 7.81 -3.16
N ILE A 265 -2.32 8.06 -1.94
CA ILE A 265 -1.82 9.16 -1.11
C ILE A 265 -0.52 8.68 -0.46
N VAL A 266 0.58 9.37 -0.70
CA VAL A 266 1.90 9.00 -0.15
C VAL A 266 2.30 9.98 0.94
N LEU A 267 2.49 9.48 2.17
CA LEU A 267 3.05 10.26 3.28
C LEU A 267 4.41 9.69 3.65
N MET A 268 5.43 10.50 3.62
CA MET A 268 6.81 10.07 3.77
C MET A 268 7.49 10.82 4.93
N ALA A 269 7.86 10.10 5.99
CA ALA A 269 8.70 10.64 7.05
C ALA A 269 10.16 10.55 6.59
N THR A 270 10.83 11.70 6.52
CA THR A 270 12.21 11.78 6.03
C THR A 270 12.99 12.90 6.71
N HIS A 271 14.29 12.76 6.72
CA HIS A 271 15.26 13.80 7.04
C HIS A 271 16.17 14.16 5.84
N ASP A 272 15.97 13.49 4.70
CA ASP A 272 16.67 13.77 3.45
C ASP A 272 16.05 14.99 2.73
N PRO A 273 16.83 16.05 2.45
CA PRO A 273 16.32 17.24 1.77
C PRO A 273 15.81 16.96 0.35
N LEU A 274 16.40 15.99 -0.37
CA LEU A 274 15.93 15.60 -1.70
C LEU A 274 14.49 15.09 -1.63
N LEU A 275 14.25 14.10 -0.76
CA LEU A 275 12.93 13.53 -0.58
C LEU A 275 11.92 14.55 -0.06
N ALA A 276 12.36 15.43 0.85
CA ALA A 276 11.50 16.48 1.38
C ALA A 276 11.02 17.45 0.29
N LEU A 277 11.88 17.78 -0.70
CA LEU A 277 11.58 18.68 -1.81
C LEU A 277 10.89 17.99 -3.00
N MET A 278 10.96 16.66 -3.10
CA MET A 278 10.20 15.91 -4.11
C MET A 278 8.70 15.90 -3.82
N ALA A 279 8.30 16.10 -2.56
CA ALA A 279 6.92 16.15 -2.15
C ALA A 279 6.21 17.45 -2.61
N ASP A 280 4.90 17.36 -2.84
CA ASP A 280 4.05 18.53 -3.15
C ASP A 280 3.95 19.48 -1.95
N ARG A 281 3.94 18.89 -0.74
CA ARG A 281 3.83 19.60 0.54
C ARG A 281 4.75 19.03 1.59
N ARG A 282 5.17 19.88 2.52
CA ARG A 282 5.93 19.52 3.72
C ARG A 282 5.14 19.82 4.98
N ILE A 283 5.02 18.83 5.85
CA ILE A 283 4.51 18.97 7.21
C ILE A 283 5.70 19.04 8.17
N VAL A 284 5.87 20.15 8.84
CA VAL A 284 6.94 20.33 9.84
C VAL A 284 6.39 19.95 11.23
N ILE A 285 6.99 18.93 11.84
CA ILE A 285 6.63 18.48 13.20
C ILE A 285 7.59 19.04 14.23
N LYS A 286 7.02 19.70 15.24
CA LYS A 286 7.77 20.22 16.38
C LYS A 286 6.99 19.96 17.67
N ASN A 287 7.67 19.49 18.71
CA ASN A 287 7.07 19.20 20.01
C ASN A 287 5.81 18.32 19.95
N GLY A 288 5.76 17.34 19.05
CA GLY A 288 4.63 16.41 18.89
C GLY A 288 3.47 16.94 18.07
N GLY A 289 3.47 18.22 17.70
CA GLY A 289 2.44 18.87 16.89
C GLY A 289 2.91 19.30 15.51
N ILE A 290 1.95 19.56 14.61
CA ILE A 290 2.18 20.19 13.31
C ILE A 290 2.44 21.68 13.56
N ASP A 291 3.68 22.12 13.31
CA ASP A 291 4.12 23.51 13.50
C ASP A 291 3.82 24.34 12.22
N LYS A 292 4.13 23.76 11.04
CA LYS A 292 3.92 24.43 9.75
C LYS A 292 3.51 23.41 8.67
N ILE A 293 2.76 23.91 7.69
CA ILE A 293 2.44 23.21 6.44
C ILE A 293 2.96 24.12 5.33
N ILE A 294 3.85 23.60 4.49
CA ILE A 294 4.56 24.37 3.45
C ILE A 294 4.33 23.68 2.11
N GLU A 295 3.85 24.40 1.12
CA GLU A 295 3.79 23.94 -0.26
C GLU A 295 5.17 24.09 -0.92
N THR A 296 5.60 23.10 -1.68
CA THR A 296 6.89 23.15 -2.38
C THR A 296 6.82 24.19 -3.51
N THR A 297 7.65 25.22 -3.42
CA THR A 297 7.64 26.33 -4.38
C THR A 297 8.40 25.98 -5.66
N ALA A 298 8.22 26.78 -6.72
CA ALA A 298 8.98 26.64 -7.95
C ALA A 298 10.50 26.84 -7.72
N GLU A 299 10.88 27.77 -6.85
CA GLU A 299 12.27 28.00 -6.47
C GLU A 299 12.86 26.79 -5.76
N GLU A 300 12.11 26.14 -4.87
CA GLU A 300 12.56 24.90 -4.21
C GLU A 300 12.70 23.73 -5.19
N LYS A 301 11.90 23.68 -6.25
CA LYS A 301 12.06 22.69 -7.34
C LYS A 301 13.35 22.93 -8.14
N GLU A 302 13.76 24.18 -8.34
CA GLU A 302 15.06 24.49 -8.95
C GLU A 302 16.22 24.06 -8.04
N VAL A 303 16.10 24.30 -6.74
CA VAL A 303 17.06 23.80 -5.74
C VAL A 303 17.13 22.27 -5.74
N LEU A 304 15.99 21.59 -5.90
CA LEU A 304 15.94 20.12 -6.01
C LEU A 304 16.78 19.61 -7.20
N VAL A 305 16.72 20.28 -8.36
CA VAL A 305 17.56 19.91 -9.53
C VAL A 305 19.06 20.00 -9.18
N GLN A 306 19.48 21.07 -8.49
CA GLN A 306 20.88 21.21 -8.07
C GLN A 306 21.30 20.14 -7.06
N LEU A 307 20.42 19.83 -6.09
CA LEU A 307 20.69 18.79 -5.11
C LEU A 307 20.76 17.39 -5.74
N ASN A 308 19.93 17.11 -6.76
CA ASN A 308 19.99 15.85 -7.52
C ASN A 308 21.36 15.69 -8.19
N SER A 309 21.91 16.73 -8.80
CA SER A 309 23.25 16.67 -9.41
C SER A 309 24.34 16.35 -8.37
N ILE A 310 24.21 16.88 -7.15
CA ILE A 310 25.14 16.55 -6.05
C ILE A 310 24.97 15.08 -5.63
N ASP A 311 23.74 14.58 -5.54
CA ASP A 311 23.49 13.17 -5.18
C ASP A 311 24.04 12.21 -6.25
N GLU A 312 23.93 12.55 -7.53
CA GLU A 312 24.53 11.80 -8.64
C GLU A 312 26.05 11.69 -8.49
N ILE A 313 26.73 12.80 -8.18
CA ILE A 313 28.18 12.81 -7.89
C ILE A 313 28.51 11.86 -6.73
N MET A 314 27.72 11.92 -5.66
CA MET A 314 27.92 11.08 -4.48
C MET A 314 27.65 9.60 -4.79
N GLN A 315 26.68 9.28 -5.64
CA GLN A 315 26.40 7.92 -6.07
C GLN A 315 27.52 7.36 -6.94
N GLU A 316 28.03 8.15 -7.90
CA GLU A 316 29.17 7.74 -8.73
C GLU A 316 30.44 7.55 -7.88
N ALA A 317 30.71 8.42 -6.93
CA ALA A 317 31.81 8.23 -5.99
C ALA A 317 31.68 6.92 -5.21
N ARG A 318 30.50 6.59 -4.69
CA ARG A 318 30.24 5.32 -4.00
C ARG A 318 30.43 4.11 -4.92
N LYS A 319 29.98 4.20 -6.19
CA LYS A 319 30.15 3.15 -7.19
C LYS A 319 31.63 2.86 -7.46
N ARG A 320 32.42 3.91 -7.72
CA ARG A 320 33.88 3.79 -7.95
C ARG A 320 34.61 3.19 -6.75
N LEU A 321 34.30 3.67 -5.54
CA LEU A 321 34.91 3.11 -4.31
C LEU A 321 34.56 1.65 -4.09
N ARG A 322 33.32 1.23 -4.35
CA ARG A 322 32.91 -0.18 -4.28
C ARG A 322 33.63 -1.06 -5.32
N ALA A 323 33.93 -0.50 -6.49
CA ALA A 323 34.72 -1.16 -7.52
C ALA A 323 36.24 -1.21 -7.20
N GLY A 324 36.67 -0.66 -6.05
CA GLY A 324 38.07 -0.61 -5.67
C GLY A 324 38.88 0.46 -6.41
N MET A 325 38.19 1.41 -7.04
CA MET A 325 38.84 2.51 -7.77
C MET A 325 39.18 3.67 -6.82
N THR A 326 40.22 4.42 -7.13
CA THR A 326 40.57 5.69 -6.46
C THR A 326 39.68 6.81 -7.01
N LEU A 327 39.35 7.79 -6.16
CA LEU A 327 38.66 9.00 -6.61
C LEU A 327 39.69 10.05 -7.03
N GLU A 328 39.57 10.54 -8.25
CA GLU A 328 40.41 11.63 -8.80
C GLU A 328 39.65 12.96 -8.68
N GLY A 329 40.38 14.08 -8.67
CA GLY A 329 39.83 15.42 -8.44
C GLY A 329 38.87 15.93 -9.53
N GLU A 330 38.78 15.24 -10.66
CA GLU A 330 37.93 15.61 -11.80
C GLU A 330 36.50 15.07 -11.70
N LEU A 331 36.19 14.17 -10.74
CA LEU A 331 34.89 13.54 -10.59
C LEU A 331 33.72 14.54 -10.60
N CYS A 332 33.89 15.67 -9.91
CA CYS A 332 32.88 16.73 -9.87
C CYS A 332 32.68 17.43 -11.20
N GLN A 333 33.75 17.54 -12.02
CA GLN A 333 33.69 18.18 -13.32
C GLN A 333 33.06 17.27 -14.38
N GLU A 334 33.38 15.99 -14.36
CA GLU A 334 32.81 14.97 -15.27
C GLU A 334 31.29 14.89 -15.15
N VAL A 335 30.77 14.82 -13.93
CA VAL A 335 29.33 14.68 -13.70
C VAL A 335 28.54 15.96 -14.00
N ILE A 336 29.10 17.13 -13.69
CA ILE A 336 28.46 18.43 -13.99
C ILE A 336 28.41 18.71 -15.50
N HIS A 337 29.41 18.30 -16.28
CA HIS A 337 29.48 18.57 -17.71
C HIS A 337 28.84 17.49 -18.60
N ASN A 338 28.56 16.31 -18.08
CA ASN A 338 28.02 15.20 -18.87
C ASN A 338 27.00 14.35 -18.10
N PRO A 339 25.83 14.90 -17.71
CA PRO A 339 24.86 14.21 -16.89
C PRO A 339 24.23 12.98 -17.58
N HIS A 340 24.45 12.76 -18.87
CA HIS A 340 23.88 11.64 -19.66
C HIS A 340 24.87 10.51 -19.94
N SER A 341 26.11 10.57 -19.49
CA SER A 341 27.13 9.52 -19.75
C SER A 341 27.10 8.35 -18.76
N LEU A 342 26.13 8.32 -17.82
CA LEU A 342 26.01 7.33 -16.74
C LEU A 342 25.01 6.21 -17.03
N GLY A 343 24.59 6.03 -18.28
CA GLY A 343 23.55 5.08 -18.69
C GLY A 343 24.00 3.96 -19.64
N GLU A 344 25.28 3.51 -19.61
CA GLU A 344 25.71 2.28 -20.28
C GLU A 344 26.25 1.23 -19.30
#